data_615c23cea0103b43695c77e85d87e970
#
_entry.id   615c23cea0103b43695c77e85d87e970
#
_cell.length_a   1.000
_cell.length_b   1.000
_cell.length_c   1.000
_cell.angle_alpha   90.00
_cell.angle_beta   90.00
_cell.angle_gamma   90.00
#
_symmetry.space_group_name_H-M   'P 1'
#
loop_
_entity.id
_entity.type
_entity.pdbx_description
1 polymer ?
#
loop_
_entity_poly.entity_id
_entity_poly.type
_entity_poly.pdbx_seq_one_letter_code
_entity_poly.pdbx_strand_id
1 'polypeptide(L)'
;MKDENKKWYLLSPEDYDKVYDYLSAKYPKLFIKDEIFVLKKGLHQDIFNGGELEFSKTVIRKFLKLYTEQAKYITLHIENTPRYDLEGNEAGLVTKED
;
A
#
# COMPACT_ATOMS: atom_id res chain seq x y z
N MET A 1 -3.29 -14.85 24.62
CA MET A 1 -2.56 -13.63 24.86
C MET A 1 -1.40 -13.43 23.95
N LYS A 2 -0.52 -14.39 23.92
CA LYS A 2 0.68 -14.23 23.12
C LYS A 2 0.40 -14.06 21.67
N ASP A 3 -0.57 -14.80 21.16
CA ASP A 3 -0.91 -14.70 19.77
C ASP A 3 -1.47 -13.35 19.43
N GLU A 4 -2.17 -12.76 20.39
CA GLU A 4 -2.69 -11.43 20.18
C GLU A 4 -1.58 -10.42 20.02
N ASN A 5 -0.52 -10.60 20.79
CA ASN A 5 0.61 -9.70 20.69
C ASN A 5 1.27 -9.78 19.34
N LYS A 6 1.24 -10.94 18.72
CA LYS A 6 1.86 -11.11 17.42
C LYS A 6 1.11 -10.41 16.31
N LYS A 7 -0.13 -10.01 16.60
CA LYS A 7 -0.96 -9.38 15.58
C LYS A 7 -1.07 -7.88 15.76
N TRP A 8 -0.32 -7.30 16.67
CA TRP A 8 -0.42 -5.87 16.91
C TRP A 8 -0.04 -5.06 15.69
N TYR A 9 0.77 -5.60 14.79
CA TYR A 9 1.20 -4.88 13.60
C TYR A 9 0.21 -5.01 12.44
N LEU A 10 -0.86 -5.75 12.64
CA LEU A 10 -1.87 -5.91 11.59
C LEU A 10 -3.03 -4.97 11.88
N LEU A 11 -3.71 -4.60 10.81
CA LEU A 11 -4.97 -3.87 10.93
C LEU A 11 -6.10 -4.87 10.91
N SER A 12 -7.20 -4.53 11.59
CA SER A 12 -8.42 -5.31 11.42
C SER A 12 -8.94 -5.10 10.00
N PRO A 13 -9.75 -6.05 9.49
CA PRO A 13 -10.33 -5.84 8.16
C PRO A 13 -11.13 -4.56 8.05
N GLU A 14 -11.80 -4.17 9.13
CA GLU A 14 -12.56 -2.92 9.10
C GLU A 14 -11.65 -1.72 8.96
N ASP A 15 -10.56 -1.70 9.72
CA ASP A 15 -9.64 -0.58 9.63
C ASP A 15 -8.93 -0.55 8.30
N TYR A 16 -8.59 -1.72 7.76
CA TYR A 16 -8.00 -1.80 6.44
C TYR A 16 -8.93 -1.16 5.40
N ASP A 17 -10.21 -1.48 5.47
CA ASP A 17 -11.16 -0.94 4.51
C ASP A 17 -11.31 0.56 4.65
N LYS A 18 -11.26 1.08 5.87
CA LYS A 18 -11.36 2.52 6.09
C LYS A 18 -10.16 3.24 5.49
N VAL A 19 -8.97 2.69 5.67
CA VAL A 19 -7.77 3.30 5.10
C VAL A 19 -7.81 3.21 3.59
N TYR A 20 -8.25 2.08 3.07
CA TYR A 20 -8.38 1.92 1.62
C TYR A 20 -9.33 2.95 1.04
N ASP A 21 -10.49 3.13 1.67
CA ASP A 21 -11.46 4.13 1.18
C ASP A 21 -10.87 5.52 1.19
N TYR A 22 -10.13 5.86 2.24
CA TYR A 22 -9.48 7.15 2.34
C TYR A 22 -8.45 7.33 1.23
N LEU A 23 -7.59 6.34 1.03
CA LEU A 23 -6.54 6.45 0.03
C LEU A 23 -7.09 6.40 -1.38
N SER A 24 -8.13 5.60 -1.63
CA SER A 24 -8.70 5.54 -2.97
C SER A 24 -9.43 6.82 -3.33
N ALA A 25 -10.01 7.49 -2.34
CA ALA A 25 -10.64 8.78 -2.58
C ALA A 25 -9.59 9.86 -2.87
N LYS A 26 -8.46 9.78 -2.19
CA LYS A 26 -7.40 10.78 -2.33
C LYS A 26 -6.51 10.51 -3.54
N TYR A 27 -6.28 9.24 -3.84
CA TYR A 27 -5.40 8.82 -4.93
C TYR A 27 -6.12 7.80 -5.82
N PRO A 28 -7.16 8.25 -6.53
CA PRO A 28 -8.01 7.32 -7.30
C PRO A 28 -7.31 6.70 -8.51
N LYS A 29 -6.16 7.23 -8.89
CA LYS A 29 -5.45 6.68 -10.03
C LYS A 29 -4.55 5.51 -9.65
N LEU A 30 -4.32 5.30 -8.37
CA LEU A 30 -3.49 4.20 -7.90
C LEU A 30 -4.31 3.16 -7.13
N PHE A 31 -5.12 3.60 -6.19
CA PHE A 31 -5.92 2.68 -5.37
C PHE A 31 -7.29 2.51 -6.02
N ILE A 32 -7.33 1.64 -7.00
CA ILE A 32 -8.53 1.38 -7.80
C ILE A 32 -9.14 0.07 -7.33
N LYS A 33 -10.45 0.10 -7.07
CA LYS A 33 -11.13 -1.08 -6.56
C LYS A 33 -10.97 -2.24 -7.53
N ASP A 34 -10.69 -3.42 -6.96
CA ASP A 34 -10.54 -4.66 -7.71
C ASP A 34 -9.31 -4.70 -8.60
N GLU A 35 -8.40 -3.73 -8.44
CA GLU A 35 -7.14 -3.75 -9.17
C GLU A 35 -5.99 -3.57 -8.22
N ILE A 36 -4.89 -4.23 -8.53
CA ILE A 36 -3.67 -4.18 -7.74
C ILE A 36 -2.53 -3.75 -8.65
N PHE A 37 -1.76 -2.76 -8.19
CA PHE A 37 -0.58 -2.29 -8.92
C PHE A 37 0.62 -2.41 -8.00
N VAL A 38 1.78 -2.69 -8.60
CA VAL A 38 3.03 -2.69 -7.83
C VAL A 38 3.36 -1.25 -7.49
N LEU A 39 3.64 -0.98 -6.22
CA LEU A 39 3.78 0.37 -5.74
C LEU A 39 5.22 0.87 -5.90
N LYS A 40 5.34 2.17 -6.16
CA LYS A 40 6.64 2.85 -6.20
C LYS A 40 7.39 2.62 -4.89
N LYS A 41 8.70 2.45 -4.96
CA LYS A 41 9.52 2.37 -3.75
C LYS A 41 9.43 3.69 -3.01
N GLY A 42 9.22 3.61 -1.70
CA GLY A 42 9.09 4.81 -0.90
C GLY A 42 7.76 5.51 -1.04
N LEU A 43 6.75 4.81 -1.54
CA LEU A 43 5.44 5.41 -1.72
C LEU A 43 4.89 5.98 -0.42
N HIS A 44 5.21 5.35 0.71
CA HIS A 44 4.73 5.84 2.01
C HIS A 44 5.23 7.26 2.27
N GLN A 45 6.44 7.60 1.84
CA GLN A 45 6.94 8.97 2.01
C GLN A 45 6.11 9.94 1.19
N ASP A 46 5.73 9.55 -0.02
CA ASP A 46 4.92 10.42 -0.87
C ASP A 46 3.56 10.67 -0.21
N ILE A 47 2.99 9.63 0.41
CA ILE A 47 1.73 9.79 1.11
C ILE A 47 1.89 10.73 2.30
N PHE A 48 2.97 10.56 3.07
CA PHE A 48 3.21 11.40 4.24
C PHE A 48 3.42 12.86 3.85
N ASN A 49 4.02 13.09 2.69
CA ASN A 49 4.31 14.44 2.22
C ASN A 49 3.13 15.08 1.50
N GLY A 50 2.05 14.36 1.34
CA GLY A 50 0.91 14.83 0.56
C GLY A 50 -0.08 15.69 1.32
N GLY A 51 0.28 16.18 2.51
CA GLY A 51 -0.58 17.02 3.30
C GLY A 51 -1.04 16.32 4.56
N GLU A 52 -2.14 16.80 5.11
CA GLU A 52 -2.68 16.22 6.34
C GLU A 52 -3.15 14.80 6.12
N LEU A 53 -2.94 13.97 7.12
CA LEU A 53 -3.35 12.58 7.08
C LEU A 53 -4.51 12.37 8.05
N GLU A 54 -5.50 11.64 7.59
CA GLU A 54 -6.62 11.26 8.43
C GLU A 54 -6.21 10.15 9.40
N PHE A 55 -5.22 9.36 9.02
CA PHE A 55 -4.72 8.25 9.82
C PHE A 55 -3.26 8.49 10.17
N SER A 56 -2.81 7.87 11.26
CA SER A 56 -1.42 8.02 11.68
C SER A 56 -0.49 7.37 10.66
N LYS A 57 0.78 7.79 10.70
CA LYS A 57 1.78 7.19 9.82
C LYS A 57 1.92 5.69 10.08
N THR A 58 1.80 5.28 11.35
CA THR A 58 1.88 3.88 11.69
C THR A 58 0.76 3.09 11.03
N VAL A 59 -0.45 3.62 11.04
CA VAL A 59 -1.59 2.95 10.41
C VAL A 59 -1.39 2.85 8.91
N ILE A 60 -0.91 3.94 8.29
CA ILE A 60 -0.65 3.92 6.85
C ILE A 60 0.39 2.85 6.51
N ARG A 61 1.46 2.76 7.31
CA ARG A 61 2.48 1.73 7.06
C ARG A 61 1.92 0.33 7.19
N LYS A 62 1.08 0.11 8.19
CA LYS A 62 0.45 -1.20 8.36
C LYS A 62 -0.43 -1.55 7.16
N PHE A 63 -1.18 -0.57 6.69
CA PHE A 63 -2.01 -0.77 5.51
C PHE A 63 -1.16 -1.17 4.30
N LEU A 64 -0.09 -0.43 4.05
CA LEU A 64 0.76 -0.70 2.89
C LEU A 64 1.43 -2.07 3.00
N LYS A 65 1.83 -2.45 4.22
CA LYS A 65 2.40 -3.77 4.42
C LYS A 65 1.40 -4.85 4.04
N LEU A 66 0.17 -4.72 4.50
CA LEU A 66 -0.85 -5.71 4.17
C LEU A 66 -1.18 -5.69 2.69
N TYR A 67 -1.21 -4.51 2.10
CA TYR A 67 -1.48 -4.36 0.67
C TYR A 67 -0.44 -5.11 -0.16
N THR A 68 0.83 -4.99 0.20
CA THR A 68 1.90 -5.61 -0.56
C THR A 68 2.05 -7.10 -0.26
N GLU A 69 1.38 -7.59 0.78
CA GLU A 69 1.44 -9.03 1.13
C GLU A 69 0.29 -9.82 0.53
N GLN A 70 -0.62 -9.18 -0.16
CA GLN A 70 -1.70 -9.90 -0.84
C GLN A 70 -1.13 -10.81 -1.92
N ALA A 71 -1.76 -11.98 -2.07
CA ALA A 71 -1.29 -12.94 -3.07
C ALA A 71 -1.27 -12.32 -4.46
N LYS A 72 -2.27 -11.52 -4.77
CA LYS A 72 -2.35 -10.88 -6.09
C LYS A 72 -1.18 -9.91 -6.30
N TYR A 73 -0.79 -9.18 -5.25
CA TYR A 73 0.35 -8.28 -5.34
C TYR A 73 1.64 -9.08 -5.55
N ILE A 74 1.79 -10.15 -4.80
CA ILE A 74 3.00 -10.95 -4.88
C ILE A 74 3.17 -11.55 -6.28
N THR A 75 2.08 -11.98 -6.89
CA THR A 75 2.17 -12.54 -8.25
C THR A 75 2.56 -11.50 -9.29
N LEU A 76 2.27 -10.23 -9.02
CA LEU A 76 2.65 -9.16 -9.93
C LEU A 76 4.06 -8.64 -9.68
N HIS A 77 4.64 -8.95 -8.54
CA HIS A 77 5.94 -8.40 -8.14
C HIS A 77 7.05 -9.24 -8.72
N ILE A 78 7.20 -9.17 -10.03
CA ILE A 78 8.23 -9.90 -10.76
C ILE A 78 9.09 -8.92 -11.53
N GLU A 79 10.29 -9.34 -11.86
CA GLU A 79 11.27 -8.50 -12.52
C GLU A 79 10.67 -7.84 -13.75
N ASN A 80 10.95 -6.55 -13.92
CA ASN A 80 10.53 -5.71 -15.03
C ASN A 80 9.07 -5.29 -15.01
N THR A 81 8.32 -5.63 -13.96
CA THR A 81 6.96 -5.12 -13.81
C THR A 81 7.02 -3.64 -13.45
N PRO A 82 6.26 -2.79 -14.13
CA PRO A 82 6.26 -1.37 -13.78
C PRO A 82 5.71 -1.13 -12.38
N ARG A 83 6.33 -0.17 -11.68
CA ARG A 83 5.83 0.33 -10.40
C ARG A 83 5.06 1.62 -10.69
N TYR A 84 4.09 1.92 -9.85
CA TYR A 84 3.23 3.08 -10.05
C TYR A 84 3.25 3.99 -8.84
N ASP A 85 3.18 5.29 -9.11
CA ASP A 85 3.16 6.30 -8.05
C ASP A 85 1.72 6.71 -7.74
N LEU A 86 1.57 7.70 -6.85
CA LEU A 86 0.25 8.13 -6.41
C LEU A 86 -0.60 8.73 -7.53
N GLU A 87 0.05 9.20 -8.58
CA GLU A 87 -0.67 9.77 -9.73
C GLU A 87 -0.99 8.74 -10.78
N GLY A 88 -0.65 7.47 -10.54
CA GLY A 88 -0.89 6.43 -11.52
C GLY A 88 0.13 6.38 -12.63
N ASN A 89 1.25 7.06 -12.47
CA ASN A 89 2.31 7.07 -13.47
C ASN A 89 3.35 6.00 -13.14
N GLU A 90 3.97 5.46 -14.17
CA GLU A 90 5.05 4.51 -13.95
C GLU A 90 6.21 5.19 -13.24
N ALA A 91 6.75 4.53 -12.24
CA ALA A 91 7.78 5.08 -11.39
C ALA A 91 8.85 4.01 -11.10
N GLY A 92 9.42 3.49 -12.14
CA GLY A 92 10.47 2.48 -12.03
C GLY A 92 9.94 1.09 -12.33
N LEU A 93 10.84 0.15 -12.25
CA LEU A 93 10.53 -1.25 -12.52
C LEU A 93 10.94 -2.10 -11.32
N VAL A 94 10.30 -3.25 -11.19
CA VAL A 94 10.74 -4.23 -10.22
C VAL A 94 12.08 -4.78 -10.71
N THR A 95 13.07 -4.77 -9.83
CA THR A 95 14.38 -5.30 -10.19
C THR A 95 14.55 -6.71 -9.64
N LYS A 96 15.58 -7.37 -10.10
CA LYS A 96 15.87 -8.73 -9.67
C LYS A 96 16.07 -8.83 -8.16
N GLU A 97 16.51 -7.75 -7.55
CA GLU A 97 16.83 -7.74 -6.11
C GLU A 97 15.66 -7.33 -5.24
N ASP A 98 14.59 -6.93 -5.82
CA ASP A 98 13.42 -6.48 -5.04
C ASP A 98 12.64 -7.62 -4.37
#